data_2189bb9c1d5499f83cba6c2402310b8f
#
_entry.id   2189bb9c1d5499f83cba6c2402310b8f
#
_cell.length_a   1.000
_cell.length_b   1.000
_cell.length_c   1.000
_cell.angle_alpha   90.00
_cell.angle_beta   90.00
_cell.angle_gamma   90.00
#
_symmetry.space_group_name_H-M   'P 1'
#
loop_
_entity.id
_entity.type
_entity.pdbx_description
1 polymer ?
#
loop_
_entity_poly.entity_id
_entity_poly.type
_entity_poly.pdbx_seq_one_letter_code
_entity_poly.pdbx_strand_id
1 'polypeptide(L)'
;MQQKKLKVYFTSDVHGYFYPTTYGDMDVKPVGLFGCAADFNKDDETLIIDGGDILQGSAFAYYCRQVADSPEVIADIMNDCGYDYYTLGNHDFNYGLEYQAAYRSRNNGVCVCQNITDEAGNTLFPWKLHTMKNGLRVGIVGIVTDYVNIWEKEENLKGIHITDPFEAAKNALAQMKEQTDLTICIYHGGFECDLESGETLSQTTENVGYRICKELDFDILLTGHQHMSVTGRDISGTYTVQPCDNAKEYQYLEVTMTDHEKSIRSELRQSDAAKGTVLADKYRSTENAVQAWLNQPIGHLSRAILPEEKVKMALYGSPIADFLNRIQLHFSRAMLSSVGLANEIAGFRSEVSTRDIIATYPYPNTLVVCEITGKQLKTVMERSAEYFAYDKDGNVCVSDSFLIPKVEHYNYDYYMGVDFKINPENPIGSRIEGVSKDGKPVLDDDKFTICLNNYRYSGAGGYDVYTECPLVKEINVEMVELIMDYFHEYPYIEV
;
A
#
# COMPACT_ATOMS: atom_id res chain seq x y z
N MET A 1 41.85 -19.41 -1.61
CA MET A 1 40.56 -19.08 -2.26
C MET A 1 40.09 -17.76 -1.69
N GLN A 2 39.89 -16.79 -2.52
CA GLN A 2 39.44 -15.47 -2.05
C GLN A 2 37.91 -15.51 -1.90
N GLN A 3 37.42 -15.34 -0.68
CA GLN A 3 36.01 -15.23 -0.40
C GLN A 3 35.53 -13.83 -0.81
N LYS A 4 34.51 -13.75 -1.67
CA LYS A 4 33.83 -12.52 -2.03
C LYS A 4 32.61 -12.36 -1.16
N LYS A 5 32.31 -11.15 -0.70
CA LYS A 5 31.17 -10.82 0.15
C LYS A 5 30.36 -9.68 -0.45
N LEU A 6 29.07 -9.70 -0.17
CA LEU A 6 28.14 -8.60 -0.45
C LEU A 6 27.16 -8.48 0.72
N LYS A 7 26.93 -7.27 1.16
CA LYS A 7 25.85 -6.89 2.09
C LYS A 7 24.82 -6.09 1.31
N VAL A 8 23.54 -6.36 1.55
CA VAL A 8 22.46 -5.60 0.94
C VAL A 8 21.55 -5.10 2.05
N TYR A 9 21.33 -3.80 2.10
CA TYR A 9 20.21 -3.19 2.84
C TYR A 9 19.10 -2.94 1.85
N PHE A 10 17.90 -3.42 2.15
CA PHE A 10 16.78 -3.34 1.23
C PHE A 10 15.53 -2.80 1.94
N THR A 11 14.98 -1.70 1.40
CA THR A 11 13.68 -1.13 1.74
C THR A 11 12.75 -1.21 0.55
N SER A 12 11.45 -1.15 0.77
CA SER A 12 10.41 -1.00 -0.24
C SER A 12 9.19 -0.35 0.41
N ASP A 13 8.32 0.24 -0.40
CA ASP A 13 7.04 0.75 0.08
C ASP A 13 7.19 1.76 1.25
N VAL A 14 8.21 2.61 1.16
CA VAL A 14 8.49 3.63 2.18
C VAL A 14 7.39 4.71 2.19
N HIS A 15 6.74 4.95 1.05
CA HIS A 15 5.59 5.86 0.91
C HIS A 15 5.83 7.27 1.49
N GLY A 16 7.10 7.75 1.45
CA GLY A 16 7.46 9.05 2.01
C GLY A 16 7.41 9.12 3.55
N TYR A 17 7.34 7.99 4.25
CA TYR A 17 7.49 7.93 5.70
C TYR A 17 8.97 7.98 6.08
N PHE A 18 9.48 9.18 6.31
CA PHE A 18 10.89 9.41 6.70
C PHE A 18 11.06 9.53 8.20
N TYR A 19 10.11 10.19 8.87
CA TYR A 19 10.09 10.42 10.31
C TYR A 19 9.34 9.32 11.07
N PRO A 20 9.61 9.14 12.37
CA PRO A 20 8.92 8.14 13.19
C PRO A 20 7.51 8.62 13.61
N THR A 21 6.67 8.87 12.63
CA THR A 21 5.30 9.37 12.81
C THR A 21 4.36 8.83 11.73
N THR A 22 3.12 8.60 12.10
CA THR A 22 2.03 8.31 11.15
C THR A 22 1.24 9.55 10.77
N TYR A 23 1.64 10.72 11.28
CA TYR A 23 1.03 12.03 11.04
C TYR A 23 -0.41 12.21 11.57
N GLY A 24 -1.08 11.16 12.01
CA GLY A 24 -2.40 11.25 12.64
C GLY A 24 -2.37 11.84 14.05
N ASP A 25 -1.26 11.63 14.77
CA ASP A 25 -1.00 12.16 16.11
C ASP A 25 0.45 12.68 16.23
N MET A 26 0.85 13.07 17.44
CA MET A 26 2.21 13.56 17.71
C MET A 26 3.11 12.50 18.37
N ASP A 27 2.64 11.27 18.47
CA ASP A 27 3.39 10.20 19.13
C ASP A 27 4.49 9.66 18.22
N VAL A 28 5.60 9.27 18.82
CA VAL A 28 6.68 8.57 18.15
C VAL A 28 6.24 7.14 17.88
N LYS A 29 6.32 6.72 16.62
CA LYS A 29 5.92 5.39 16.16
C LYS A 29 7.15 4.60 15.66
N PRO A 30 7.12 3.26 15.69
CA PRO A 30 8.20 2.43 15.14
C PRO A 30 8.10 2.33 13.60
N VAL A 31 8.21 3.46 12.93
CA VAL A 31 8.16 3.64 11.47
C VAL A 31 9.19 4.68 11.05
N GLY A 32 9.42 4.79 9.75
CA GLY A 32 10.18 5.89 9.15
C GLY A 32 11.61 5.52 8.79
N LEU A 33 11.97 5.95 7.59
CA LEU A 33 13.23 5.60 6.94
C LEU A 33 14.47 6.02 7.72
N PHE A 34 14.43 7.14 8.44
CA PHE A 34 15.59 7.60 9.21
C PHE A 34 16.00 6.61 10.29
N GLY A 35 15.01 5.91 10.91
CA GLY A 35 15.28 4.86 11.88
C GLY A 35 15.93 3.61 11.26
N CYS A 36 15.57 3.27 10.01
CA CYS A 36 16.20 2.19 9.25
C CYS A 36 17.61 2.59 8.80
N ALA A 37 17.73 3.76 8.17
CA ALA A 37 18.97 4.25 7.55
C ALA A 37 20.10 4.49 8.57
N ALA A 38 19.76 4.74 9.82
CA ALA A 38 20.76 4.88 10.91
C ALA A 38 21.62 3.62 11.11
N ASP A 39 21.13 2.46 10.69
CA ASP A 39 21.88 1.19 10.76
C ASP A 39 22.58 0.84 9.43
N PHE A 40 22.39 1.64 8.36
CA PHE A 40 23.03 1.39 7.08
C PHE A 40 24.53 1.69 7.16
N ASN A 41 25.32 0.64 7.28
CA ASN A 41 26.78 0.75 7.33
C ASN A 41 27.37 0.50 5.95
N LYS A 42 27.48 1.56 5.15
CA LYS A 42 27.96 1.50 3.78
C LYS A 42 29.50 1.39 3.73
N ASP A 43 29.99 0.30 3.19
CA ASP A 43 31.39 0.04 2.90
C ASP A 43 31.58 -0.51 1.47
N ASP A 44 32.79 -0.93 1.13
CA ASP A 44 33.16 -1.41 -0.19
C ASP A 44 32.48 -2.75 -0.60
N GLU A 45 31.81 -3.41 0.34
CA GLU A 45 31.07 -4.67 0.13
C GLU A 45 29.56 -4.48 0.28
N THR A 46 29.05 -3.22 0.29
CA THR A 46 27.66 -2.91 0.61
C THR A 46 26.93 -2.30 -0.58
N LEU A 47 25.71 -2.75 -0.82
CA LEU A 47 24.69 -2.11 -1.66
C LEU A 47 23.47 -1.73 -0.81
N ILE A 48 22.91 -0.55 -1.06
CA ILE A 48 21.66 -0.09 -0.47
C ILE A 48 20.65 0.05 -1.61
N ILE A 49 19.54 -0.67 -1.52
CA ILE A 49 18.57 -0.85 -2.61
C ILE A 49 17.17 -0.49 -2.12
N ASP A 50 16.39 0.20 -2.96
CA ASP A 50 14.98 0.50 -2.73
C ASP A 50 14.08 -0.21 -3.74
N GLY A 51 12.95 -0.73 -3.27
CA GLY A 51 11.98 -1.50 -4.04
C GLY A 51 10.89 -0.67 -4.70
N GLY A 52 10.90 0.66 -4.59
CA GLY A 52 9.86 1.53 -5.16
C GLY A 52 8.78 1.94 -4.17
N ASP A 53 7.80 2.70 -4.64
CA ASP A 53 6.75 3.34 -3.86
C ASP A 53 7.29 4.30 -2.80
N ILE A 54 7.98 5.35 -3.27
CA ILE A 54 8.57 6.38 -2.42
C ILE A 54 7.82 7.72 -2.49
N LEU A 55 7.20 8.06 -3.64
CA LEU A 55 6.73 9.41 -3.93
C LEU A 55 5.35 9.74 -3.37
N GLN A 56 4.53 8.75 -3.00
CA GLN A 56 3.14 8.92 -2.58
C GLN A 56 2.86 8.09 -1.31
N GLY A 57 1.94 8.55 -0.46
CA GLY A 57 1.37 7.83 0.70
C GLY A 57 1.38 8.65 2.00
N SER A 58 2.52 9.14 2.48
CA SER A 58 2.58 9.92 3.71
C SER A 58 2.13 11.37 3.53
N ALA A 59 1.76 12.00 4.64
CA ALA A 59 1.53 13.45 4.66
C ALA A 59 2.76 14.27 4.23
N PHE A 60 3.97 13.76 4.44
CA PHE A 60 5.19 14.40 3.97
C PHE A 60 5.26 14.38 2.43
N ALA A 61 5.02 13.23 1.81
CA ALA A 61 5.01 13.09 0.36
C ALA A 61 3.89 13.94 -0.27
N TYR A 62 2.70 13.91 0.32
CA TYR A 62 1.58 14.73 -0.12
C TYR A 62 1.89 16.24 -0.02
N TYR A 63 2.50 16.69 1.08
CA TYR A 63 2.97 18.07 1.22
C TYR A 63 3.97 18.46 0.12
N CYS A 64 4.94 17.59 -0.16
CA CYS A 64 5.91 17.83 -1.24
C CYS A 64 5.21 17.99 -2.60
N ARG A 65 4.16 17.23 -2.87
CA ARG A 65 3.41 17.34 -4.14
C ARG A 65 2.46 18.52 -4.18
N GLN A 66 1.62 18.70 -3.16
CA GLN A 66 0.51 19.65 -3.20
C GLN A 66 0.88 21.06 -2.74
N VAL A 67 1.89 21.19 -1.87
CA VAL A 67 2.26 22.49 -1.27
C VAL A 67 3.61 22.98 -1.80
N ALA A 68 4.62 22.12 -1.79
CA ALA A 68 5.95 22.48 -2.29
C ALA A 68 6.08 22.33 -3.81
N ASP A 69 5.21 21.54 -4.44
CA ASP A 69 5.22 21.15 -5.85
C ASP A 69 6.61 20.70 -6.35
N SER A 70 7.33 19.95 -5.51
CA SER A 70 8.68 19.48 -5.80
C SER A 70 9.02 18.20 -5.02
N PRO A 71 9.54 17.16 -5.68
CA PRO A 71 10.06 15.95 -5.02
C PRO A 71 11.53 16.07 -4.59
N GLU A 72 12.18 17.22 -4.75
CA GLU A 72 13.63 17.35 -4.55
C GLU A 72 14.08 16.95 -3.13
N VAL A 73 13.31 17.33 -2.11
CA VAL A 73 13.63 16.97 -0.73
C VAL A 73 13.55 15.44 -0.49
N ILE A 74 12.64 14.75 -1.18
CA ILE A 74 12.54 13.29 -1.12
C ILE A 74 13.80 12.68 -1.74
N ALA A 75 14.22 13.17 -2.92
CA ALA A 75 15.45 12.73 -3.56
C ALA A 75 16.70 13.00 -2.70
N ASP A 76 16.78 14.17 -2.06
CA ASP A 76 17.90 14.53 -1.17
C ASP A 76 17.96 13.60 0.05
N ILE A 77 16.81 13.22 0.63
CA ILE A 77 16.74 12.23 1.72
C ILE A 77 17.26 10.88 1.24
N MET A 78 16.83 10.39 0.08
CA MET A 78 17.31 9.11 -0.47
C MET A 78 18.82 9.14 -0.74
N ASN A 79 19.35 10.29 -1.23
CA ASN A 79 20.79 10.49 -1.44
C ASN A 79 21.56 10.41 -0.11
N ASP A 80 21.04 11.04 0.95
CA ASP A 80 21.71 11.03 2.26
C ASP A 80 21.61 9.66 2.95
N CYS A 81 20.57 8.88 2.68
CA CYS A 81 20.47 7.49 3.10
C CYS A 81 21.42 6.57 2.31
N GLY A 82 21.98 7.05 1.20
CA GLY A 82 23.06 6.40 0.45
C GLY A 82 22.62 5.31 -0.50
N TYR A 83 21.41 5.36 -1.03
CA TYR A 83 20.90 4.37 -1.98
C TYR A 83 21.74 4.31 -3.26
N ASP A 84 22.07 3.07 -3.69
CA ASP A 84 22.83 2.80 -4.91
C ASP A 84 21.90 2.51 -6.09
N TYR A 85 20.84 1.75 -5.84
CA TYR A 85 19.88 1.33 -6.85
C TYR A 85 18.45 1.45 -6.31
N TYR A 86 17.50 1.69 -7.22
CA TYR A 86 16.09 1.62 -6.92
C TYR A 86 15.30 1.21 -8.16
N THR A 87 14.13 0.63 -7.96
CA THR A 87 13.11 0.48 -9.00
C THR A 87 12.00 1.51 -8.79
N LEU A 88 11.01 1.53 -9.67
CA LEU A 88 9.79 2.30 -9.51
C LEU A 88 8.68 1.38 -9.04
N GLY A 89 7.83 1.88 -8.13
CA GLY A 89 6.61 1.20 -7.75
C GLY A 89 5.38 1.79 -8.44
N ASN A 90 4.20 1.23 -8.21
CA ASN A 90 2.98 1.71 -8.86
C ASN A 90 2.57 3.11 -8.38
N HIS A 91 2.79 3.45 -7.12
CA HIS A 91 2.49 4.77 -6.60
C HIS A 91 3.48 5.86 -7.03
N ASP A 92 4.63 5.51 -7.60
CA ASP A 92 5.56 6.49 -8.14
C ASP A 92 5.06 7.14 -9.46
N PHE A 93 3.95 6.66 -10.03
CA PHE A 93 3.30 7.23 -11.20
C PHE A 93 2.12 8.16 -10.87
N ASN A 94 1.57 8.13 -9.66
CA ASN A 94 0.33 8.83 -9.30
C ASN A 94 0.40 10.36 -9.52
N TYR A 95 1.58 10.95 -9.40
CA TYR A 95 1.77 12.39 -9.60
C TYR A 95 2.31 12.75 -10.99
N GLY A 96 2.30 11.78 -11.93
CA GLY A 96 2.69 11.94 -13.32
C GLY A 96 4.20 11.90 -13.58
N LEU A 97 4.54 11.69 -14.85
CA LEU A 97 5.93 11.46 -15.27
C LEU A 97 6.85 12.66 -15.08
N GLU A 98 6.33 13.89 -15.08
CA GLU A 98 7.13 15.10 -14.88
C GLU A 98 7.65 15.16 -13.43
N TYR A 99 6.78 14.93 -12.45
CA TYR A 99 7.16 14.89 -11.04
C TYR A 99 8.14 13.75 -10.76
N GLN A 100 7.87 12.55 -11.31
CA GLN A 100 8.77 11.40 -11.21
C GLN A 100 10.14 11.70 -11.87
N ALA A 101 10.17 12.37 -13.04
CA ALA A 101 11.40 12.75 -13.71
C ALA A 101 12.23 13.77 -12.91
N ALA A 102 11.58 14.72 -12.24
CA ALA A 102 12.24 15.65 -11.33
C ALA A 102 12.91 14.90 -10.16
N TYR A 103 12.21 13.94 -9.54
CA TYR A 103 12.78 13.05 -8.50
C TYR A 103 14.00 12.29 -9.04
N ARG A 104 13.86 11.60 -10.17
CA ARG A 104 14.96 10.79 -10.76
C ARG A 104 16.17 11.63 -11.15
N SER A 105 15.96 12.86 -11.62
CA SER A 105 17.06 13.75 -12.02
C SER A 105 17.89 14.23 -10.82
N ARG A 106 17.29 14.28 -9.63
CA ARG A 106 17.93 14.71 -8.38
C ARG A 106 18.52 13.55 -7.59
N ASN A 107 17.95 12.34 -7.74
CA ASN A 107 18.40 11.13 -7.02
C ASN A 107 19.71 10.63 -7.62
N ASN A 108 20.72 10.40 -6.77
CA ASN A 108 22.03 9.88 -7.14
C ASN A 108 22.04 8.36 -7.40
N GLY A 109 21.05 7.65 -6.85
CA GLY A 109 20.85 6.21 -7.07
C GLY A 109 20.50 5.92 -8.53
N VAL A 110 20.85 4.73 -8.99
CA VAL A 110 20.56 4.29 -10.36
C VAL A 110 19.16 3.68 -10.41
N CYS A 111 18.28 4.31 -11.19
CA CYS A 111 16.98 3.72 -11.51
C CYS A 111 17.15 2.51 -12.43
N VAL A 112 16.57 1.38 -12.07
CA VAL A 112 16.46 0.17 -12.89
C VAL A 112 15.00 -0.28 -12.92
N CYS A 113 14.39 -0.30 -14.11
CA CYS A 113 13.01 -0.79 -14.30
C CYS A 113 12.84 -1.26 -15.73
N GLN A 114 13.17 -2.54 -15.96
CA GLN A 114 13.38 -3.12 -17.28
C GLN A 114 12.12 -3.15 -18.13
N ASN A 115 10.96 -3.25 -17.53
CA ASN A 115 9.67 -3.37 -18.23
C ASN A 115 8.99 -2.01 -18.51
N ILE A 116 9.66 -0.89 -18.26
CA ILE A 116 9.20 0.42 -18.72
C ILE A 116 9.88 0.75 -20.04
N THR A 117 9.09 0.94 -21.08
CA THR A 117 9.55 1.22 -22.44
C THR A 117 8.99 2.53 -22.97
N ASP A 118 9.69 3.12 -23.93
CA ASP A 118 9.16 4.23 -24.74
C ASP A 118 8.15 3.73 -25.81
N GLU A 119 7.55 4.65 -26.55
CA GLU A 119 6.61 4.33 -27.64
C GLU A 119 7.24 3.49 -28.78
N ALA A 120 8.56 3.47 -28.89
CA ALA A 120 9.31 2.65 -29.86
C ALA A 120 9.68 1.27 -29.32
N GLY A 121 9.35 0.97 -28.04
CA GLY A 121 9.65 -0.30 -27.37
C GLY A 121 11.07 -0.37 -26.79
N ASN A 122 11.81 0.74 -26.71
CA ASN A 122 13.12 0.75 -26.08
C ASN A 122 12.98 0.82 -24.55
N THR A 123 13.66 -0.02 -23.81
CA THR A 123 13.72 0.01 -22.35
C THR A 123 14.35 1.32 -21.86
N LEU A 124 13.63 2.04 -20.99
CA LEU A 124 14.06 3.34 -20.45
C LEU A 124 15.08 3.18 -19.31
N PHE A 125 14.93 2.17 -18.47
CA PHE A 125 15.76 1.95 -17.28
C PHE A 125 16.32 0.51 -17.26
N PRO A 126 17.28 0.20 -18.15
CA PRO A 126 17.79 -1.14 -18.33
C PRO A 126 18.58 -1.61 -17.12
N TRP A 127 18.69 -2.93 -16.96
CA TRP A 127 19.53 -3.59 -15.95
C TRP A 127 20.98 -3.08 -15.97
N LYS A 128 21.69 -3.25 -14.85
CA LYS A 128 23.06 -2.76 -14.67
C LYS A 128 23.99 -3.86 -14.17
N LEU A 129 25.24 -3.81 -14.65
CA LEU A 129 26.35 -4.57 -14.09
C LEU A 129 27.06 -3.70 -13.05
N HIS A 130 27.06 -4.14 -11.79
CA HIS A 130 27.83 -3.53 -10.71
C HIS A 130 29.04 -4.41 -10.37
N THR A 131 30.22 -3.82 -10.37
CA THR A 131 31.45 -4.54 -9.96
C THR A 131 31.90 -4.04 -8.60
N MET A 132 31.75 -4.89 -7.57
CA MET A 132 32.20 -4.58 -6.23
C MET A 132 33.74 -4.46 -6.16
N LYS A 133 34.27 -3.76 -5.16
CA LYS A 133 35.72 -3.61 -5.01
C LYS A 133 36.47 -4.96 -4.78
N ASN A 134 35.80 -5.95 -4.23
CA ASN A 134 36.32 -7.32 -4.10
C ASN A 134 36.24 -8.12 -5.41
N GLY A 135 35.84 -7.52 -6.51
CA GLY A 135 35.73 -8.12 -7.82
C GLY A 135 34.49 -8.99 -8.04
N LEU A 136 33.49 -8.94 -7.16
CA LEU A 136 32.20 -9.59 -7.39
C LEU A 136 31.42 -8.79 -8.43
N ARG A 137 30.96 -9.44 -9.50
CA ARG A 137 30.11 -8.85 -10.55
C ARG A 137 28.66 -9.16 -10.27
N VAL A 138 27.88 -8.12 -9.96
CA VAL A 138 26.47 -8.24 -9.60
C VAL A 138 25.62 -7.66 -10.73
N GLY A 139 24.75 -8.47 -11.33
CA GLY A 139 23.70 -8.02 -12.25
C GLY A 139 22.46 -7.57 -11.48
N ILE A 140 22.01 -6.36 -11.72
CA ILE A 140 20.87 -5.78 -11.02
C ILE A 140 19.82 -5.36 -12.04
N VAL A 141 18.62 -5.92 -11.95
CA VAL A 141 17.45 -5.55 -12.74
C VAL A 141 16.30 -5.15 -11.81
N GLY A 142 15.54 -4.14 -12.19
CA GLY A 142 14.26 -3.80 -11.57
C GLY A 142 13.13 -4.09 -12.54
N ILE A 143 11.95 -4.37 -12.01
CA ILE A 143 10.68 -4.49 -12.72
C ILE A 143 9.55 -4.00 -11.81
N VAL A 144 8.43 -3.56 -12.39
CA VAL A 144 7.21 -3.14 -11.70
C VAL A 144 6.02 -3.94 -12.22
N THR A 145 5.00 -4.15 -11.41
CA THR A 145 3.76 -4.78 -11.86
C THR A 145 3.16 -4.06 -13.07
N ASP A 146 2.69 -4.79 -14.06
CA ASP A 146 2.03 -4.23 -15.25
C ASP A 146 0.61 -3.73 -14.96
N TYR A 147 0.09 -4.00 -13.77
CA TYR A 147 -1.20 -3.47 -13.29
C TYR A 147 -1.21 -1.94 -13.14
N VAL A 148 -0.06 -1.29 -13.14
CA VAL A 148 0.01 0.18 -13.29
C VAL A 148 -0.77 0.65 -14.53
N ASN A 149 -0.77 -0.10 -15.63
CA ASN A 149 -1.55 0.24 -16.84
C ASN A 149 -3.08 0.20 -16.60
N ILE A 150 -3.54 -0.50 -15.56
CA ILE A 150 -4.95 -0.63 -15.19
C ILE A 150 -5.34 0.44 -14.18
N TRP A 151 -4.47 0.65 -13.20
CA TRP A 151 -4.77 1.52 -12.06
C TRP A 151 -4.53 2.99 -12.34
N GLU A 152 -3.52 3.29 -13.16
CA GLU A 152 -3.08 4.67 -13.34
C GLU A 152 -3.88 5.36 -14.46
N LYS A 153 -3.99 6.69 -14.35
CA LYS A 153 -4.62 7.51 -15.37
C LYS A 153 -3.77 7.48 -16.64
N GLU A 154 -4.41 7.38 -17.80
CA GLU A 154 -3.74 7.38 -19.11
C GLU A 154 -2.82 8.60 -19.28
N GLU A 155 -3.23 9.77 -18.77
CA GLU A 155 -2.44 11.00 -18.82
C GLU A 155 -1.11 10.93 -18.09
N ASN A 156 -1.06 10.16 -16.97
CA ASN A 156 0.14 9.94 -16.16
C ASN A 156 1.12 8.94 -16.78
N LEU A 157 0.69 8.15 -17.76
CA LEU A 157 1.53 7.17 -18.46
C LEU A 157 1.86 7.57 -19.91
N LYS A 158 1.48 8.79 -20.31
CA LYS A 158 1.65 9.23 -21.69
C LYS A 158 3.12 9.20 -22.14
N GLY A 159 3.40 8.44 -23.19
CA GLY A 159 4.75 8.30 -23.78
C GLY A 159 5.56 7.12 -23.24
N ILE A 160 4.98 6.33 -22.33
CA ILE A 160 5.59 5.07 -21.84
C ILE A 160 4.61 3.92 -21.94
N HIS A 161 5.15 2.71 -21.92
CA HIS A 161 4.40 1.46 -21.76
C HIS A 161 5.06 0.60 -20.70
N ILE A 162 4.25 -0.02 -19.83
CA ILE A 162 4.71 -1.00 -18.85
C ILE A 162 4.38 -2.37 -19.41
N THR A 163 5.41 -3.13 -19.75
CA THR A 163 5.29 -4.45 -20.37
C THR A 163 5.24 -5.55 -19.31
N ASP A 164 4.96 -6.79 -19.73
CA ASP A 164 4.94 -7.97 -18.86
C ASP A 164 6.22 -8.07 -18.03
N PRO A 165 6.12 -8.01 -16.68
CA PRO A 165 7.28 -8.02 -15.78
C PRO A 165 8.05 -9.34 -15.84
N PHE A 166 7.37 -10.48 -16.01
CA PHE A 166 8.02 -11.79 -16.07
C PHE A 166 8.88 -11.92 -17.34
N GLU A 167 8.36 -11.55 -18.51
CA GLU A 167 9.11 -11.61 -19.76
C GLU A 167 10.27 -10.59 -19.77
N ALA A 168 10.10 -9.42 -19.18
CA ALA A 168 11.17 -8.43 -19.03
C ALA A 168 12.29 -8.94 -18.12
N ALA A 169 11.96 -9.55 -16.98
CA ALA A 169 12.92 -10.17 -16.07
C ALA A 169 13.70 -11.31 -16.74
N LYS A 170 12.99 -12.18 -17.46
CA LYS A 170 13.58 -13.31 -18.20
C LYS A 170 14.58 -12.84 -19.26
N ASN A 171 14.20 -11.82 -20.04
CA ASN A 171 15.07 -11.24 -21.07
C ASN A 171 16.31 -10.58 -20.48
N ALA A 172 16.17 -9.86 -19.36
CA ALA A 172 17.28 -9.28 -18.65
C ALA A 172 18.23 -10.34 -18.09
N LEU A 173 17.69 -11.38 -17.44
CA LEU A 173 18.47 -12.48 -16.89
C LEU A 173 19.30 -13.19 -17.98
N ALA A 174 18.72 -13.43 -19.16
CA ALA A 174 19.44 -14.04 -20.28
C ALA A 174 20.65 -13.21 -20.73
N GLN A 175 20.56 -11.88 -20.66
CA GLN A 175 21.66 -10.96 -20.97
C GLN A 175 22.74 -10.93 -19.88
N MET A 176 22.34 -11.12 -18.62
CA MET A 176 23.22 -11.05 -17.45
C MET A 176 24.10 -12.29 -17.29
N LYS A 177 23.59 -13.50 -17.56
CA LYS A 177 24.16 -14.80 -17.13
C LYS A 177 25.65 -14.98 -17.42
N GLU A 178 26.15 -14.49 -18.56
CA GLU A 178 27.54 -14.63 -18.92
C GLU A 178 28.45 -13.53 -18.36
N GLN A 179 27.88 -12.47 -17.83
CA GLN A 179 28.56 -11.26 -17.40
C GLN A 179 28.69 -11.12 -15.89
N THR A 180 27.90 -11.89 -15.13
CA THR A 180 27.72 -11.71 -13.69
C THR A 180 28.11 -12.95 -12.91
N ASP A 181 28.49 -12.74 -11.66
CA ASP A 181 28.73 -13.79 -10.66
C ASP A 181 27.50 -13.98 -9.75
N LEU A 182 26.68 -12.92 -9.62
CA LEU A 182 25.46 -12.88 -8.81
C LEU A 182 24.40 -12.05 -9.55
N THR A 183 23.14 -12.48 -9.48
CA THR A 183 21.98 -11.78 -10.08
C THR A 183 20.96 -11.38 -9.04
N ILE A 184 20.54 -10.12 -9.06
CA ILE A 184 19.50 -9.55 -8.19
C ILE A 184 18.38 -9.00 -9.07
N CYS A 185 17.16 -9.49 -8.85
CA CYS A 185 15.93 -8.90 -9.39
C CYS A 185 15.23 -8.12 -8.29
N ILE A 186 14.91 -6.84 -8.53
CA ILE A 186 14.10 -6.00 -7.68
C ILE A 186 12.71 -5.97 -8.33
N TYR A 187 11.73 -6.57 -7.71
CA TYR A 187 10.37 -6.63 -8.23
C TYR A 187 9.43 -5.83 -7.35
N HIS A 188 8.98 -4.68 -7.86
CA HIS A 188 7.85 -4.00 -7.24
C HIS A 188 6.55 -4.70 -7.65
N GLY A 189 6.22 -5.69 -6.89
CA GLY A 189 5.14 -6.64 -6.97
C GLY A 189 5.40 -7.75 -5.96
N GLY A 190 4.39 -8.57 -5.72
CA GLY A 190 4.44 -9.60 -4.70
C GLY A 190 4.28 -11.02 -5.25
N PHE A 191 3.67 -11.86 -4.44
CA PHE A 191 3.52 -13.29 -4.71
C PHE A 191 2.06 -13.63 -4.99
N GLU A 192 1.82 -14.35 -6.06
CA GLU A 192 0.53 -14.87 -6.48
C GLU A 192 0.15 -16.18 -5.80
N CYS A 193 1.07 -16.79 -5.07
CA CYS A 193 0.88 -18.06 -4.37
C CYS A 193 1.20 -17.94 -2.88
N ASP A 194 0.62 -18.82 -2.09
CA ASP A 194 1.09 -19.08 -0.72
C ASP A 194 2.51 -19.65 -0.75
N LEU A 195 3.41 -19.04 0.01
CA LEU A 195 4.83 -19.36 -0.04
C LEU A 195 5.22 -20.68 0.65
N GLU A 196 4.30 -21.29 1.42
CA GLU A 196 4.54 -22.58 2.09
C GLU A 196 4.01 -23.72 1.26
N SER A 197 2.76 -23.61 0.82
CA SER A 197 2.07 -24.67 0.07
C SER A 197 2.30 -24.58 -1.44
N GLY A 198 2.58 -23.38 -1.97
CA GLY A 198 2.61 -23.10 -3.40
C GLY A 198 1.22 -23.04 -4.03
N GLU A 199 0.16 -23.00 -3.23
CA GLU A 199 -1.22 -22.87 -3.71
C GLU A 199 -1.42 -21.47 -4.29
N THR A 200 -2.02 -21.39 -5.47
CA THR A 200 -2.30 -20.11 -6.13
C THR A 200 -3.41 -19.37 -5.39
N LEU A 201 -3.09 -18.18 -4.89
CA LEU A 201 -4.02 -17.30 -4.19
C LEU A 201 -4.69 -16.28 -5.12
N SER A 202 -4.00 -15.89 -6.20
CA SER A 202 -4.51 -14.94 -7.19
C SER A 202 -4.35 -15.49 -8.61
N GLN A 203 -5.38 -15.32 -9.45
CA GLN A 203 -5.37 -15.71 -10.86
C GLN A 203 -4.97 -14.53 -11.77
N THR A 204 -4.73 -13.36 -11.21
CA THR A 204 -4.32 -12.17 -11.96
C THR A 204 -2.82 -12.17 -12.25
N THR A 205 -2.36 -11.28 -13.12
CA THR A 205 -0.94 -11.07 -13.42
C THR A 205 -0.32 -9.94 -12.58
N GLU A 206 -1.09 -9.40 -11.62
CA GLU A 206 -0.62 -8.34 -10.71
C GLU A 206 0.66 -8.73 -9.99
N ASN A 207 0.67 -9.94 -9.45
CA ASN A 207 1.80 -10.51 -8.73
C ASN A 207 2.29 -11.75 -9.45
N VAL A 208 3.61 -11.82 -9.71
CA VAL A 208 4.27 -12.95 -10.41
C VAL A 208 5.57 -13.38 -9.72
N GLY A 209 5.77 -12.98 -8.47
CA GLY A 209 7.01 -13.24 -7.73
C GLY A 209 7.30 -14.71 -7.52
N TYR A 210 6.27 -15.51 -7.22
CA TYR A 210 6.43 -16.95 -7.06
C TYR A 210 6.81 -17.62 -8.38
N ARG A 211 6.19 -17.21 -9.48
CA ARG A 211 6.52 -17.68 -10.83
C ARG A 211 7.97 -17.31 -11.23
N ILE A 212 8.41 -16.07 -10.90
CA ILE A 212 9.81 -15.66 -11.12
C ILE A 212 10.75 -16.60 -10.39
N CYS A 213 10.52 -16.90 -9.11
CA CYS A 213 11.35 -17.83 -8.34
C CYS A 213 11.35 -19.24 -8.92
N LYS A 214 10.23 -19.71 -9.49
CA LYS A 214 10.08 -21.07 -10.00
C LYS A 214 10.68 -21.29 -11.39
N GLU A 215 10.57 -20.29 -12.26
CA GLU A 215 10.87 -20.46 -13.69
C GLU A 215 12.14 -19.70 -14.13
N LEU A 216 12.59 -18.72 -13.33
CA LEU A 216 13.80 -17.94 -13.62
C LEU A 216 14.88 -18.23 -12.56
N ASP A 217 16.11 -18.27 -12.99
CA ASP A 217 17.27 -18.68 -12.17
C ASP A 217 18.03 -17.43 -11.67
N PHE A 218 17.29 -16.52 -10.99
CA PHE A 218 17.89 -15.43 -10.23
C PHE A 218 18.49 -15.95 -8.91
N ASP A 219 19.58 -15.36 -8.46
CA ASP A 219 20.11 -15.67 -7.13
C ASP A 219 19.27 -15.04 -6.01
N ILE A 220 18.81 -13.79 -6.23
CA ILE A 220 18.05 -13.03 -5.25
C ILE A 220 16.86 -12.35 -5.94
N LEU A 221 15.67 -12.46 -5.34
CA LEU A 221 14.49 -11.71 -5.67
C LEU A 221 14.09 -10.83 -4.47
N LEU A 222 14.18 -9.52 -4.64
CA LEU A 222 13.74 -8.52 -3.66
C LEU A 222 12.34 -8.05 -4.07
N THR A 223 11.33 -8.20 -3.21
CA THR A 223 9.92 -7.89 -3.54
C THR A 223 9.33 -6.79 -2.65
N GLY A 224 8.21 -6.20 -3.06
CA GLY A 224 7.46 -5.17 -2.35
C GLY A 224 5.95 -5.24 -2.64
N HIS A 225 5.25 -4.10 -2.66
CA HIS A 225 3.88 -3.91 -3.12
C HIS A 225 2.78 -4.48 -2.20
N GLN A 226 2.93 -5.69 -1.70
CA GLN A 226 1.89 -6.34 -0.89
C GLN A 226 1.88 -5.90 0.59
N HIS A 227 2.81 -5.04 1.01
CA HIS A 227 2.92 -4.53 2.39
C HIS A 227 2.99 -5.64 3.47
N MET A 228 3.63 -6.76 3.14
CA MET A 228 3.75 -7.91 4.02
C MET A 228 5.22 -8.26 4.28
N SER A 229 5.53 -8.71 5.50
CA SER A 229 6.88 -9.14 5.86
C SER A 229 7.12 -10.57 5.38
N VAL A 230 8.08 -10.76 4.47
CA VAL A 230 8.59 -12.07 4.09
C VAL A 230 10.05 -12.17 4.52
N THR A 231 10.30 -12.99 5.54
CA THR A 231 11.67 -13.34 5.94
C THR A 231 12.29 -14.26 4.90
N GLY A 232 13.63 -14.31 4.83
CA GLY A 232 14.37 -15.03 3.80
C GLY A 232 13.91 -16.45 3.56
N ARG A 233 13.55 -16.73 2.33
CA ARG A 233 13.12 -18.05 1.84
C ARG A 233 13.86 -18.40 0.56
N ASP A 234 14.19 -19.67 0.39
CA ASP A 234 14.63 -20.24 -0.87
C ASP A 234 13.43 -20.89 -1.58
N ILE A 235 13.12 -20.41 -2.77
CA ILE A 235 12.09 -20.98 -3.63
C ILE A 235 12.75 -21.42 -4.94
N SER A 236 12.93 -22.71 -5.11
CA SER A 236 13.54 -23.33 -6.30
C SER A 236 14.96 -22.82 -6.63
N GLY A 237 15.72 -22.36 -5.63
CA GLY A 237 17.07 -21.85 -5.79
C GLY A 237 17.16 -20.33 -5.84
N THR A 238 16.05 -19.61 -5.89
CA THR A 238 16.01 -18.15 -5.74
C THR A 238 15.72 -17.76 -4.30
N TYR A 239 16.64 -16.99 -3.71
CA TYR A 239 16.46 -16.46 -2.35
C TYR A 239 15.61 -15.19 -2.39
N THR A 240 14.49 -15.16 -1.66
CA THR A 240 13.56 -14.04 -1.70
C THR A 240 13.22 -13.46 -0.34
N VAL A 241 12.94 -12.17 -0.31
CA VAL A 241 12.54 -11.37 0.87
C VAL A 241 11.56 -10.28 0.47
N GLN A 242 10.74 -9.82 1.45
CA GLN A 242 9.91 -8.62 1.34
C GLN A 242 9.92 -7.89 2.69
N PRO A 243 10.19 -6.57 2.76
CA PRO A 243 9.91 -5.76 3.94
C PRO A 243 8.47 -5.27 3.91
N CYS A 244 7.91 -4.94 5.08
CA CYS A 244 6.63 -4.28 5.20
C CYS A 244 6.71 -2.79 4.79
N ASP A 245 5.55 -2.12 4.69
CA ASP A 245 5.38 -0.72 4.31
C ASP A 245 5.88 0.31 5.34
N ASN A 246 5.91 1.59 4.94
CA ASN A 246 6.15 2.78 5.78
C ASN A 246 7.48 2.75 6.54
N ALA A 247 8.46 2.02 6.00
CA ALA A 247 9.76 1.82 6.65
C ALA A 247 9.63 1.41 8.13
N LYS A 248 8.67 0.53 8.45
CA LYS A 248 8.58 -0.13 9.76
C LYS A 248 9.78 -1.03 10.00
N GLU A 249 10.30 -1.56 8.90
CA GLU A 249 11.38 -2.55 8.88
C GLU A 249 12.15 -2.50 7.57
N TYR A 250 13.28 -3.17 7.53
CA TYR A 250 14.09 -3.37 6.34
C TYR A 250 14.72 -4.75 6.34
N GLN A 251 15.12 -5.24 5.16
CA GLN A 251 15.86 -6.50 5.04
C GLN A 251 17.35 -6.21 5.00
N TYR A 252 18.12 -6.94 5.77
CA TYR A 252 19.57 -7.00 5.68
C TYR A 252 19.99 -8.37 5.16
N LEU A 253 20.66 -8.40 4.00
CA LEU A 253 21.14 -9.65 3.41
C LEU A 253 22.66 -9.70 3.46
N GLU A 254 23.20 -10.89 3.67
CA GLU A 254 24.61 -11.21 3.51
C GLU A 254 24.78 -12.33 2.48
N VAL A 255 25.59 -12.05 1.45
CA VAL A 255 25.99 -13.01 0.44
C VAL A 255 27.47 -13.32 0.62
N THR A 256 27.80 -14.60 0.65
CA THR A 256 29.17 -15.09 0.66
C THR A 256 29.36 -16.03 -0.52
N MET A 257 30.37 -15.75 -1.34
CA MET A 257 30.69 -16.54 -2.51
C MET A 257 32.13 -17.03 -2.47
N THR A 258 32.31 -18.29 -2.81
CA THR A 258 33.62 -18.93 -3.05
C THR A 258 33.58 -19.60 -4.43
N ASP A 259 34.68 -20.16 -4.89
CA ASP A 259 34.73 -20.90 -6.17
C ASP A 259 33.78 -22.11 -6.21
N HIS A 260 33.25 -22.58 -5.06
CA HIS A 260 32.49 -23.82 -4.94
C HIS A 260 31.16 -23.68 -4.23
N GLU A 261 30.91 -22.55 -3.55
CA GLU A 261 29.73 -22.40 -2.71
C GLU A 261 29.24 -20.94 -2.72
N LYS A 262 27.92 -20.79 -2.78
CA LYS A 262 27.20 -19.54 -2.60
C LYS A 262 26.26 -19.70 -1.39
N SER A 263 26.36 -18.81 -0.43
CA SER A 263 25.48 -18.76 0.74
C SER A 263 24.83 -17.39 0.83
N ILE A 264 23.51 -17.36 0.97
CA ILE A 264 22.71 -16.17 1.14
C ILE A 264 21.92 -16.31 2.44
N ARG A 265 21.91 -15.28 3.26
CA ARG A 265 21.08 -15.19 4.47
C ARG A 265 20.54 -13.80 4.63
N SER A 266 19.42 -13.67 5.29
CA SER A 266 18.82 -12.36 5.59
C SER A 266 18.36 -12.27 7.04
N GLU A 267 18.20 -11.04 7.47
CA GLU A 267 17.64 -10.66 8.76
C GLU A 267 16.66 -9.51 8.54
N LEU A 268 15.45 -9.67 9.04
CA LEU A 268 14.46 -8.61 9.09
C LEU A 268 14.73 -7.74 10.30
N ARG A 269 14.98 -6.46 10.10
CA ARG A 269 15.32 -5.49 11.14
C ARG A 269 14.29 -4.37 11.21
N GLN A 270 13.95 -3.97 12.43
CA GLN A 270 12.94 -2.95 12.68
C GLN A 270 13.54 -1.54 12.64
N SER A 271 12.74 -0.57 12.25
CA SER A 271 13.07 0.85 12.36
C SER A 271 13.27 1.25 13.83
N ASP A 272 14.34 1.98 14.12
CA ASP A 272 14.66 2.49 15.45
C ASP A 272 14.62 4.03 15.47
N ALA A 273 13.49 4.58 15.90
CA ALA A 273 13.27 6.03 15.98
C ALA A 273 14.35 6.77 16.79
N ALA A 274 14.95 6.11 17.78
CA ALA A 274 15.98 6.73 18.63
C ALA A 274 17.31 6.94 17.90
N LYS A 275 17.59 6.16 16.87
CA LYS A 275 18.84 6.22 16.09
C LYS A 275 18.80 7.23 14.95
N GLY A 276 17.64 7.47 14.34
CA GLY A 276 17.47 8.26 13.12
C GLY A 276 17.65 9.79 13.27
N THR A 277 18.08 10.28 14.43
CA THR A 277 18.04 11.70 14.79
C THR A 277 18.92 12.61 13.92
N VAL A 278 20.08 12.14 13.46
CA VAL A 278 21.02 12.97 12.66
C VAL A 278 20.42 13.34 11.31
N LEU A 279 19.86 12.37 10.59
CA LEU A 279 19.16 12.62 9.33
C LEU A 279 17.87 13.42 9.55
N ALA A 280 17.09 13.08 10.57
CA ALA A 280 15.90 13.81 10.96
C ALA A 280 16.18 15.29 11.21
N ASP A 281 17.26 15.63 11.90
CA ASP A 281 17.65 17.02 12.19
C ASP A 281 18.00 17.80 10.90
N LYS A 282 18.60 17.16 9.92
CA LYS A 282 18.94 17.81 8.64
C LYS A 282 17.69 18.31 7.90
N TYR A 283 16.61 17.54 7.94
CA TYR A 283 15.35 17.84 7.24
C TYR A 283 14.25 18.42 8.14
N ARG A 284 14.58 18.76 9.38
CA ARG A 284 13.64 19.24 10.41
C ARG A 284 12.84 20.47 9.96
N SER A 285 13.42 21.36 9.16
CA SER A 285 12.71 22.54 8.64
C SER A 285 11.52 22.14 7.75
N THR A 286 11.70 21.13 6.90
CA THR A 286 10.63 20.61 6.05
C THR A 286 9.58 19.90 6.89
N GLU A 287 10.00 19.03 7.83
CA GLU A 287 9.08 18.37 8.74
C GLU A 287 8.24 19.36 9.55
N ASN A 288 8.86 20.43 10.08
CA ASN A 288 8.13 21.47 10.79
C ASN A 288 7.08 22.17 9.89
N ALA A 289 7.39 22.36 8.61
CA ALA A 289 6.45 22.91 7.64
C ALA A 289 5.29 21.95 7.36
N VAL A 290 5.57 20.64 7.23
CA VAL A 290 4.55 19.58 7.12
C VAL A 290 3.63 19.58 8.34
N GLN A 291 4.22 19.60 9.56
CA GLN A 291 3.46 19.59 10.81
C GLN A 291 2.59 20.85 10.95
N ALA A 292 3.11 22.02 10.55
CA ALA A 292 2.35 23.26 10.54
C ALA A 292 1.18 23.23 9.56
N TRP A 293 1.42 22.71 8.35
CA TRP A 293 0.41 22.53 7.31
C TRP A 293 -0.68 21.53 7.76
N LEU A 294 -0.31 20.40 8.35
CA LEU A 294 -1.25 19.40 8.85
C LEU A 294 -2.27 19.97 9.84
N ASN A 295 -1.88 20.99 10.60
CA ASN A 295 -2.75 21.63 11.60
C ASN A 295 -3.58 22.79 11.03
N GLN A 296 -3.39 23.14 9.74
CA GLN A 296 -4.21 24.16 9.11
C GLN A 296 -5.57 23.60 8.73
N PRO A 297 -6.66 24.40 8.86
CA PRO A 297 -7.95 24.00 8.37
C PRO A 297 -7.94 23.77 6.87
N ILE A 298 -8.47 22.63 6.43
CA ILE A 298 -8.68 22.31 5.01
C ILE A 298 -10.13 22.55 4.59
N GLY A 299 -11.07 22.56 5.56
CA GLY A 299 -12.48 22.81 5.32
C GLY A 299 -13.30 22.86 6.59
N HIS A 300 -14.60 23.08 6.42
CA HIS A 300 -15.54 23.21 7.53
C HIS A 300 -16.76 22.29 7.35
N LEU A 301 -17.16 21.65 8.44
CA LEU A 301 -18.43 20.96 8.57
C LEU A 301 -19.43 21.84 9.32
N SER A 302 -20.72 21.77 8.99
CA SER A 302 -21.79 22.50 9.70
C SER A 302 -21.83 22.16 11.19
N ARG A 303 -21.35 20.98 11.58
CA ARG A 303 -21.18 20.52 12.96
C ARG A 303 -20.05 19.51 13.03
N ALA A 304 -19.50 19.29 14.23
CA ALA A 304 -18.56 18.18 14.46
C ALA A 304 -19.28 16.84 14.33
N ILE A 305 -18.59 15.86 13.73
CA ILE A 305 -18.99 14.46 13.67
C ILE A 305 -17.95 13.62 14.39
N LEU A 306 -18.22 13.30 15.63
CA LEU A 306 -17.31 12.61 16.53
C LEU A 306 -17.73 11.14 16.72
N PRO A 307 -16.81 10.23 17.02
CA PRO A 307 -17.16 8.84 17.27
C PRO A 307 -18.04 8.72 18.54
N GLU A 308 -18.97 7.80 18.47
CA GLU A 308 -19.78 7.35 19.59
C GLU A 308 -19.39 5.92 19.99
N GLU A 309 -20.13 5.34 20.93
CA GLU A 309 -19.96 3.95 21.32
C GLU A 309 -20.16 3.02 20.09
N LYS A 310 -19.29 2.03 19.91
CA LYS A 310 -19.17 1.25 18.66
C LYS A 310 -20.45 0.45 18.32
N VAL A 311 -21.04 -0.21 19.31
CA VAL A 311 -22.30 -0.95 19.09
C VAL A 311 -23.43 0.00 18.71
N LYS A 312 -23.47 1.18 19.32
CA LYS A 312 -24.45 2.22 19.00
C LYS A 312 -24.29 2.71 17.56
N MET A 313 -23.05 3.01 17.14
CA MET A 313 -22.80 3.41 15.75
C MET A 313 -23.18 2.31 14.77
N ALA A 314 -22.83 1.05 15.09
CA ALA A 314 -23.15 -0.09 14.22
C ALA A 314 -24.67 -0.34 14.08
N LEU A 315 -25.46 -0.17 15.16
CA LEU A 315 -26.91 -0.39 15.14
C LEU A 315 -27.70 0.75 14.52
N TYR A 316 -27.28 1.99 14.78
CA TYR A 316 -28.08 3.18 14.48
C TYR A 316 -27.47 4.08 13.40
N GLY A 317 -26.31 3.68 12.84
CA GLY A 317 -25.57 4.45 11.87
C GLY A 317 -24.49 5.35 12.50
N SER A 318 -23.54 5.77 11.67
CA SER A 318 -22.43 6.65 12.05
C SER A 318 -22.35 7.83 11.09
N PRO A 319 -22.50 9.08 11.57
CA PRO A 319 -22.29 10.25 10.71
C PRO A 319 -20.90 10.30 10.06
N ILE A 320 -19.88 9.69 10.70
CA ILE A 320 -18.53 9.56 10.11
C ILE A 320 -18.58 8.62 8.91
N ALA A 321 -19.17 7.43 9.07
CA ALA A 321 -19.30 6.47 7.98
C ALA A 321 -20.16 7.02 6.83
N ASP A 322 -21.24 7.73 7.14
CA ASP A 322 -22.09 8.39 6.15
C ASP A 322 -21.29 9.43 5.35
N PHE A 323 -20.46 10.22 6.03
CA PHE A 323 -19.61 11.21 5.37
C PHE A 323 -18.57 10.55 4.45
N LEU A 324 -17.89 9.50 4.91
CA LEU A 324 -16.92 8.76 4.09
C LEU A 324 -17.60 8.07 2.90
N ASN A 325 -18.75 7.43 3.10
CA ASN A 325 -19.54 6.84 2.01
C ASN A 325 -19.98 7.88 0.97
N ARG A 326 -20.36 9.09 1.40
CA ARG A 326 -20.71 10.20 0.50
C ARG A 326 -19.51 10.56 -0.40
N ILE A 327 -18.31 10.61 0.16
CA ILE A 327 -17.07 10.88 -0.59
C ILE A 327 -16.79 9.75 -1.58
N GLN A 328 -16.89 8.49 -1.15
CA GLN A 328 -16.74 7.33 -2.04
C GLN A 328 -17.72 7.39 -3.22
N LEU A 329 -18.99 7.68 -2.98
CA LEU A 329 -20.02 7.84 -4.03
C LEU A 329 -19.71 9.01 -4.97
N HIS A 330 -19.18 10.12 -4.43
CA HIS A 330 -18.82 11.30 -5.25
C HIS A 330 -17.76 10.95 -6.30
N PHE A 331 -16.66 10.30 -5.88
CA PHE A 331 -15.56 9.98 -6.80
C PHE A 331 -15.82 8.74 -7.64
N SER A 332 -16.52 7.75 -7.09
CA SER A 332 -16.79 6.49 -7.79
C SER A 332 -17.93 6.57 -8.79
N ARG A 333 -18.93 7.38 -8.52
CA ARG A 333 -20.23 7.41 -9.24
C ARG A 333 -20.96 6.05 -9.18
N ALA A 334 -20.67 5.23 -8.18
CA ALA A 334 -21.37 3.97 -7.94
C ALA A 334 -22.79 4.21 -7.41
N MET A 335 -23.63 3.19 -7.48
CA MET A 335 -25.01 3.25 -6.97
C MET A 335 -25.07 3.05 -5.46
N LEU A 336 -24.13 2.29 -4.91
CA LEU A 336 -24.00 1.92 -3.51
C LEU A 336 -22.56 2.15 -3.04
N SER A 337 -22.37 2.27 -1.74
CA SER A 337 -21.04 2.35 -1.13
C SER A 337 -21.02 1.59 0.19
N SER A 338 -19.86 1.02 0.55
CA SER A 338 -19.60 0.49 1.89
C SER A 338 -18.25 0.97 2.42
N VAL A 339 -18.18 1.24 3.73
CA VAL A 339 -16.96 1.65 4.42
C VAL A 339 -16.87 1.03 5.81
N GLY A 340 -15.70 0.47 6.15
CA GLY A 340 -15.35 0.11 7.52
C GLY A 340 -14.65 1.27 8.23
N LEU A 341 -14.86 1.41 9.53
CA LEU A 341 -14.18 2.40 10.36
C LEU A 341 -13.04 1.75 11.14
N ALA A 342 -11.93 2.44 11.32
CA ALA A 342 -10.80 1.96 12.10
C ALA A 342 -11.16 1.61 13.56
N ASN A 343 -10.34 0.78 14.20
CA ASN A 343 -10.53 0.44 15.60
C ASN A 343 -10.57 1.66 16.49
N GLU A 344 -9.70 2.64 16.24
CA GLU A 344 -9.68 3.94 16.87
C GLU A 344 -9.78 5.01 15.78
N ILE A 345 -10.69 5.96 15.95
CA ILE A 345 -10.94 7.07 15.04
C ILE A 345 -11.09 8.36 15.81
N ALA A 346 -10.54 9.46 15.26
CA ALA A 346 -10.68 10.78 15.87
C ALA A 346 -12.03 11.45 15.54
N GLY A 347 -12.62 11.15 14.38
CA GLY A 347 -13.74 11.88 13.81
C GLY A 347 -13.31 13.24 13.27
N PHE A 348 -14.29 14.05 12.88
CA PHE A 348 -14.03 15.36 12.29
C PHE A 348 -14.62 16.46 13.18
N ARG A 349 -13.79 17.43 13.56
CA ARG A 349 -14.25 18.67 14.18
C ARG A 349 -14.99 19.53 13.16
N SER A 350 -15.69 20.57 13.59
CA SER A 350 -16.34 21.51 12.66
C SER A 350 -15.34 22.25 11.78
N GLU A 351 -14.16 22.59 12.31
CA GLU A 351 -13.02 23.05 11.53
C GLU A 351 -12.08 21.87 11.35
N VAL A 352 -12.03 21.34 10.11
CA VAL A 352 -11.32 20.10 9.78
C VAL A 352 -9.91 20.42 9.31
N SER A 353 -8.92 19.78 9.90
CA SER A 353 -7.53 19.81 9.46
C SER A 353 -7.16 18.52 8.72
N THR A 354 -6.06 18.56 7.96
CA THR A 354 -5.51 17.37 7.32
C THR A 354 -5.17 16.29 8.35
N ARG A 355 -4.72 16.68 9.54
CA ARG A 355 -4.46 15.75 10.65
C ARG A 355 -5.73 15.02 11.09
N ASP A 356 -6.88 15.70 11.17
CA ASP A 356 -8.14 15.06 11.53
C ASP A 356 -8.53 13.99 10.49
N ILE A 357 -8.22 14.24 9.21
CA ILE A 357 -8.48 13.27 8.13
C ILE A 357 -7.64 12.00 8.34
N ILE A 358 -6.33 12.14 8.51
CA ILE A 358 -5.40 11.02 8.70
C ILE A 358 -5.72 10.24 9.99
N ALA A 359 -6.05 10.93 11.08
CA ALA A 359 -6.43 10.31 12.35
C ALA A 359 -7.78 9.59 12.30
N THR A 360 -8.64 9.94 11.36
CA THR A 360 -9.97 9.32 11.19
C THR A 360 -9.94 8.18 10.19
N TYR A 361 -9.12 8.29 9.13
CA TYR A 361 -8.94 7.23 8.13
C TYR A 361 -7.44 6.91 7.98
N PRO A 362 -6.87 6.04 8.83
CA PRO A 362 -5.43 5.78 8.88
C PRO A 362 -4.95 4.71 7.89
N TYR A 363 -5.81 4.19 7.04
CA TYR A 363 -5.49 3.09 6.13
C TYR A 363 -5.07 3.58 4.74
N PRO A 364 -4.03 3.00 4.14
CA PRO A 364 -3.61 3.31 2.76
C PRO A 364 -4.48 2.57 1.74
N ASN A 365 -5.81 2.67 1.90
CA ASN A 365 -6.74 1.97 1.02
C ASN A 365 -7.10 2.83 -0.19
N THR A 366 -7.06 2.22 -1.37
CA THR A 366 -7.66 2.74 -2.60
C THR A 366 -9.10 2.25 -2.75
N LEU A 367 -9.81 2.69 -3.78
CA LEU A 367 -11.21 2.35 -3.99
C LEU A 367 -11.42 1.45 -5.20
N VAL A 368 -12.35 0.52 -5.06
CA VAL A 368 -12.80 -0.40 -6.11
C VAL A 368 -14.30 -0.24 -6.32
N VAL A 369 -14.74 -0.28 -7.57
CA VAL A 369 -16.15 -0.41 -7.95
C VAL A 369 -16.35 -1.76 -8.60
N CYS A 370 -17.27 -2.56 -8.07
CA CYS A 370 -17.66 -3.84 -8.66
C CYS A 370 -19.18 -3.93 -8.88
N GLU A 371 -19.60 -4.87 -9.73
CA GLU A 371 -21.02 -5.22 -9.91
C GLU A 371 -21.44 -6.24 -8.85
N ILE A 372 -22.52 -5.99 -8.13
CA ILE A 372 -23.05 -6.87 -7.09
C ILE A 372 -24.51 -7.18 -7.34
N THR A 373 -24.92 -8.45 -7.17
CA THR A 373 -26.34 -8.83 -7.20
C THR A 373 -27.03 -8.55 -5.87
N GLY A 374 -28.37 -8.43 -5.88
CA GLY A 374 -29.12 -8.22 -4.64
C GLY A 374 -28.92 -9.35 -3.62
N LYS A 375 -28.75 -10.59 -4.10
CA LYS A 375 -28.43 -11.73 -3.24
C LYS A 375 -27.05 -11.56 -2.59
N GLN A 376 -26.02 -11.24 -3.38
CA GLN A 376 -24.66 -11.00 -2.87
C GLN A 376 -24.63 -9.81 -1.90
N LEU A 377 -25.35 -8.71 -2.20
CA LEU A 377 -25.47 -7.54 -1.32
C LEU A 377 -26.03 -7.95 0.05
N LYS A 378 -27.13 -8.70 0.08
CA LYS A 378 -27.70 -9.20 1.35
C LYS A 378 -26.70 -10.09 2.10
N THR A 379 -25.94 -10.92 1.40
CA THR A 379 -24.93 -11.79 2.01
C THR A 379 -23.81 -10.99 2.69
N VAL A 380 -23.24 -9.97 2.04
CA VAL A 380 -22.20 -9.14 2.66
C VAL A 380 -22.74 -8.27 3.80
N MET A 381 -24.00 -7.84 3.73
CA MET A 381 -24.67 -7.13 4.83
C MET A 381 -24.89 -8.07 6.04
N GLU A 382 -25.26 -9.33 5.81
CA GLU A 382 -25.36 -10.34 6.88
C GLU A 382 -24.00 -10.62 7.52
N ARG A 383 -22.89 -10.61 6.73
CA ARG A 383 -21.53 -10.71 7.31
C ARG A 383 -21.24 -9.54 8.25
N SER A 384 -21.61 -8.30 7.90
CA SER A 384 -21.52 -7.16 8.82
C SER A 384 -22.36 -7.39 10.07
N ALA A 385 -23.57 -7.91 9.93
CA ALA A 385 -24.47 -8.15 11.06
C ALA A 385 -24.02 -9.26 12.03
N GLU A 386 -23.03 -10.07 11.69
CA GLU A 386 -22.36 -11.00 12.62
C GLU A 386 -21.60 -10.27 13.73
N TYR A 387 -21.38 -8.96 13.59
CA TYR A 387 -20.75 -8.09 14.58
C TYR A 387 -21.46 -8.09 15.94
N PHE A 388 -22.75 -8.37 15.97
CA PHE A 388 -23.56 -8.29 17.18
C PHE A 388 -23.65 -9.62 17.90
N ALA A 389 -23.50 -9.58 19.21
CA ALA A 389 -23.75 -10.67 20.14
C ALA A 389 -24.54 -10.15 21.37
N TYR A 390 -24.85 -11.00 22.30
CA TYR A 390 -25.46 -10.64 23.57
C TYR A 390 -24.55 -10.99 24.72
N ASP A 391 -24.39 -10.07 25.65
CA ASP A 391 -23.67 -10.32 26.89
C ASP A 391 -24.51 -11.17 27.85
N LYS A 392 -23.93 -11.53 28.99
CA LYS A 392 -24.59 -12.34 30.04
C LYS A 392 -25.82 -11.65 30.65
N ASP A 393 -25.94 -10.34 30.51
CA ASP A 393 -27.05 -9.54 31.06
C ASP A 393 -28.13 -9.28 29.98
N GLY A 394 -27.93 -9.81 28.76
CA GLY A 394 -28.85 -9.69 27.64
C GLY A 394 -28.74 -8.39 26.85
N ASN A 395 -27.67 -7.62 27.06
CA ASN A 395 -27.42 -6.41 26.24
C ASN A 395 -26.69 -6.76 24.96
N VAL A 396 -26.97 -6.01 23.89
CA VAL A 396 -26.23 -6.15 22.63
C VAL A 396 -24.77 -5.71 22.84
N CYS A 397 -23.84 -6.54 22.43
CA CYS A 397 -22.40 -6.29 22.50
C CYS A 397 -21.72 -6.71 21.19
N VAL A 398 -20.42 -6.45 21.08
CA VAL A 398 -19.61 -6.91 19.94
C VAL A 398 -19.35 -8.41 20.08
N SER A 399 -19.48 -9.15 18.98
CA SER A 399 -19.17 -10.60 18.91
C SER A 399 -17.69 -10.85 19.13
N ASP A 400 -17.36 -11.93 19.85
CA ASP A 400 -15.99 -12.39 20.08
C ASP A 400 -15.22 -12.63 18.77
N SER A 401 -15.92 -12.98 17.68
CA SER A 401 -15.29 -13.14 16.35
C SER A 401 -14.68 -11.86 15.76
N PHE A 402 -15.03 -10.70 16.29
CA PHE A 402 -14.44 -9.40 15.94
C PHE A 402 -13.48 -8.86 16.99
N LEU A 403 -13.27 -9.61 18.09
CA LEU A 403 -12.41 -9.19 19.20
C LEU A 403 -11.24 -10.14 19.44
N ILE A 404 -11.37 -11.41 19.07
CA ILE A 404 -10.40 -12.47 19.37
C ILE A 404 -10.03 -13.22 18.08
N PRO A 405 -8.75 -13.46 17.79
CA PRO A 405 -7.55 -13.16 18.61
C PRO A 405 -7.10 -11.70 18.55
N LYS A 406 -7.71 -10.88 17.69
CA LYS A 406 -7.36 -9.48 17.46
C LYS A 406 -8.65 -8.65 17.35
N VAL A 407 -8.59 -7.41 17.85
CA VAL A 407 -9.70 -6.45 17.72
C VAL A 407 -9.78 -5.97 16.27
N GLU A 408 -10.93 -6.18 15.63
CA GLU A 408 -11.16 -5.94 14.20
C GLU A 408 -12.48 -5.23 13.92
N HIS A 409 -12.78 -4.14 14.66
CA HIS A 409 -13.98 -3.33 14.41
C HIS A 409 -14.07 -2.84 12.96
N TYR A 410 -12.91 -2.69 12.28
CA TYR A 410 -12.83 -2.30 10.88
C TYR A 410 -13.43 -3.34 9.91
N ASN A 411 -13.74 -4.54 10.38
CA ASN A 411 -14.44 -5.56 9.60
C ASN A 411 -15.98 -5.43 9.67
N TYR A 412 -16.51 -4.40 10.36
CA TYR A 412 -17.91 -4.01 10.25
C TYR A 412 -18.07 -2.92 9.18
N ASP A 413 -18.87 -3.19 8.14
CA ASP A 413 -19.12 -2.24 7.05
C ASP A 413 -20.43 -1.49 7.23
N TYR A 414 -20.40 -0.18 6.99
CA TYR A 414 -21.56 0.72 6.92
C TYR A 414 -21.93 0.94 5.46
N TYR A 415 -23.21 0.77 5.10
CA TYR A 415 -23.68 0.84 3.72
C TYR A 415 -24.43 2.13 3.47
N MET A 416 -24.28 2.69 2.25
CA MET A 416 -25.04 3.85 1.75
C MET A 416 -25.62 3.56 0.35
N GLY A 417 -26.79 4.19 0.06
CA GLY A 417 -27.51 4.02 -1.19
C GLY A 417 -28.55 2.89 -1.15
N VAL A 418 -28.72 2.25 -0.01
CA VAL A 418 -29.71 1.19 0.25
C VAL A 418 -30.29 1.37 1.66
N ASP A 419 -31.59 1.15 1.81
CA ASP A 419 -32.29 1.17 3.10
C ASP A 419 -32.43 -0.25 3.63
N PHE A 420 -32.22 -0.44 4.93
CA PHE A 420 -32.35 -1.74 5.61
C PHE A 420 -32.49 -1.54 7.13
N LYS A 421 -32.80 -2.63 7.83
CA LYS A 421 -32.76 -2.70 9.29
C LYS A 421 -31.91 -3.87 9.74
N ILE A 422 -31.23 -3.69 10.87
CA ILE A 422 -30.51 -4.78 11.54
C ILE A 422 -31.32 -5.21 12.75
N ASN A 423 -31.63 -6.48 12.83
CA ASN A 423 -32.26 -7.10 13.98
C ASN A 423 -31.34 -8.14 14.62
N PRO A 424 -30.55 -7.79 15.65
CA PRO A 424 -29.62 -8.71 16.31
C PRO A 424 -30.30 -9.89 17.01
N GLU A 425 -31.62 -9.83 17.29
CA GLU A 425 -32.38 -10.93 17.90
C GLU A 425 -32.56 -12.10 16.93
N ASN A 426 -32.48 -11.85 15.64
CA ASN A 426 -32.59 -12.91 14.65
C ASN A 426 -31.31 -13.76 14.60
N PRO A 427 -31.41 -15.02 14.16
CA PRO A 427 -30.24 -15.85 13.92
C PRO A 427 -29.24 -15.22 12.94
N ILE A 428 -27.94 -15.48 13.11
CA ILE A 428 -26.91 -15.13 12.15
C ILE A 428 -27.33 -15.59 10.75
N GLY A 429 -27.15 -14.75 9.75
CA GLY A 429 -27.59 -14.96 8.36
C GLY A 429 -29.04 -14.60 8.08
N SER A 430 -29.75 -14.01 9.05
CA SER A 430 -31.15 -13.55 8.92
C SER A 430 -31.41 -12.27 9.71
N ARG A 431 -30.37 -11.48 9.95
CA ARG A 431 -30.40 -10.24 10.75
C ARG A 431 -30.72 -9.00 9.96
N ILE A 432 -30.57 -9.06 8.65
CA ILE A 432 -30.84 -7.97 7.74
C ILE A 432 -32.28 -8.05 7.24
N GLU A 433 -33.06 -7.01 7.49
CA GLU A 433 -34.48 -6.97 7.16
C GLU A 433 -34.79 -5.76 6.25
N GLY A 434 -35.77 -5.93 5.36
CA GLY A 434 -36.40 -4.84 4.62
C GLY A 434 -35.46 -4.13 3.63
N VAL A 435 -34.50 -4.86 3.03
CA VAL A 435 -33.55 -4.27 2.07
C VAL A 435 -34.29 -3.68 0.89
N SER A 436 -34.15 -2.35 0.71
CA SER A 436 -34.82 -1.62 -0.37
C SER A 436 -33.91 -0.52 -0.92
N LYS A 437 -34.11 -0.18 -2.20
CA LYS A 437 -33.45 0.94 -2.86
C LYS A 437 -34.50 1.82 -3.54
N ASP A 438 -34.45 3.11 -3.26
CA ASP A 438 -35.42 4.10 -3.78
C ASP A 438 -36.88 3.68 -3.52
N GLY A 439 -37.14 3.11 -2.33
CA GLY A 439 -38.46 2.64 -1.88
C GLY A 439 -38.92 1.32 -2.52
N LYS A 440 -38.10 0.63 -3.31
CA LYS A 440 -38.41 -0.67 -3.91
C LYS A 440 -37.61 -1.78 -3.23
N PRO A 441 -38.24 -2.93 -2.88
CA PRO A 441 -37.51 -4.08 -2.35
C PRO A 441 -36.41 -4.53 -3.31
N VAL A 442 -35.22 -4.85 -2.76
CA VAL A 442 -34.11 -5.42 -3.52
C VAL A 442 -34.37 -6.91 -3.73
N LEU A 443 -34.48 -7.31 -5.02
CA LEU A 443 -34.62 -8.70 -5.43
C LEU A 443 -33.22 -9.34 -5.59
N ASP A 444 -33.14 -10.67 -5.51
CA ASP A 444 -31.87 -11.39 -5.53
C ASP A 444 -31.10 -11.21 -6.84
N ASP A 445 -31.79 -11.07 -7.97
CA ASP A 445 -31.21 -10.91 -9.30
C ASP A 445 -30.99 -9.43 -9.71
N ASP A 446 -31.41 -8.46 -8.88
CA ASP A 446 -31.12 -7.04 -9.13
C ASP A 446 -29.61 -6.81 -9.16
N LYS A 447 -29.15 -5.92 -10.04
CA LYS A 447 -27.74 -5.59 -10.20
C LYS A 447 -27.46 -4.14 -9.83
N PHE A 448 -26.39 -3.95 -9.06
CA PHE A 448 -25.93 -2.64 -8.62
C PHE A 448 -24.43 -2.52 -8.82
N THR A 449 -23.92 -1.30 -8.91
CA THR A 449 -22.51 -1.02 -8.69
C THR A 449 -22.29 -0.59 -7.25
N ILE A 450 -21.27 -1.15 -6.59
CA ILE A 450 -20.88 -0.79 -5.23
C ILE A 450 -19.44 -0.34 -5.19
N CYS A 451 -19.18 0.77 -4.48
CA CYS A 451 -17.85 1.25 -4.16
C CYS A 451 -17.44 0.77 -2.78
N LEU A 452 -16.24 0.24 -2.68
CA LEU A 452 -15.62 -0.23 -1.44
C LEU A 452 -14.10 -0.08 -1.53
N ASN A 453 -13.37 -0.31 -0.46
CA ASN A 453 -11.91 -0.27 -0.51
C ASN A 453 -11.32 -1.57 -1.09
N ASN A 454 -10.09 -1.47 -1.61
CA ASN A 454 -9.37 -2.59 -2.20
C ASN A 454 -9.17 -3.77 -1.22
N TYR A 455 -8.90 -3.50 0.06
CA TYR A 455 -8.81 -4.53 1.11
C TYR A 455 -10.10 -5.35 1.22
N ARG A 456 -11.27 -4.69 1.19
CA ARG A 456 -12.56 -5.37 1.24
C ARG A 456 -12.84 -6.17 -0.03
N TYR A 457 -12.47 -5.62 -1.20
CA TYR A 457 -12.66 -6.30 -2.49
C TYR A 457 -11.84 -7.59 -2.60
N SER A 458 -10.69 -7.69 -1.91
CA SER A 458 -9.91 -8.93 -1.85
C SER A 458 -10.55 -10.06 -1.01
N GLY A 459 -11.74 -9.84 -0.45
CA GLY A 459 -12.44 -10.80 0.42
C GLY A 459 -12.05 -10.70 1.90
N ALA A 460 -11.11 -9.84 2.24
CA ALA A 460 -10.60 -9.71 3.59
C ALA A 460 -11.71 -9.38 4.63
N GLY A 461 -11.54 -9.90 5.83
CA GLY A 461 -12.51 -9.76 6.93
C GLY A 461 -13.73 -10.69 6.80
N GLY A 462 -13.67 -11.72 5.95
CA GLY A 462 -14.75 -12.69 5.74
C GLY A 462 -15.80 -12.22 4.73
N TYR A 463 -15.40 -11.34 3.80
CA TYR A 463 -16.26 -10.84 2.72
C TYR A 463 -15.95 -11.51 1.37
N ASP A 464 -15.71 -12.82 1.38
CA ASP A 464 -15.31 -13.62 0.21
C ASP A 464 -16.20 -13.41 -1.02
N VAL A 465 -17.47 -13.07 -0.82
CA VAL A 465 -18.44 -12.76 -1.86
C VAL A 465 -17.96 -11.67 -2.82
N TYR A 466 -17.18 -10.70 -2.36
CA TYR A 466 -16.68 -9.63 -3.22
C TYR A 466 -15.67 -10.12 -4.26
N THR A 467 -14.95 -11.21 -3.99
CA THR A 467 -13.99 -11.80 -4.95
C THR A 467 -14.69 -12.39 -6.20
N GLU A 468 -15.99 -12.70 -6.07
CA GLU A 468 -16.82 -13.19 -7.17
C GLU A 468 -17.50 -12.05 -7.95
N CYS A 469 -17.44 -10.82 -7.44
CA CYS A 469 -18.11 -9.66 -8.03
C CYS A 469 -17.27 -9.11 -9.20
N PRO A 470 -17.84 -8.97 -10.42
CA PRO A 470 -17.09 -8.43 -11.55
C PRO A 470 -16.56 -7.02 -11.26
N LEU A 471 -15.28 -6.82 -11.48
CA LEU A 471 -14.64 -5.52 -11.41
C LEU A 471 -15.21 -4.58 -12.47
N VAL A 472 -15.58 -3.35 -12.08
CA VAL A 472 -16.04 -2.30 -13.00
C VAL A 472 -14.93 -1.27 -13.22
N LYS A 473 -14.30 -0.80 -12.13
CA LYS A 473 -13.11 0.08 -12.18
C LYS A 473 -12.40 0.12 -10.85
N GLU A 474 -11.14 0.50 -10.90
CA GLU A 474 -10.33 0.87 -9.75
C GLU A 474 -10.07 2.38 -9.74
N ILE A 475 -9.94 2.95 -8.55
CA ILE A 475 -9.56 4.34 -8.33
C ILE A 475 -8.28 4.28 -7.50
N ASN A 476 -7.14 4.34 -8.18
CA ASN A 476 -5.81 4.21 -7.56
C ASN A 476 -5.37 5.54 -6.92
N VAL A 477 -6.24 6.05 -6.04
CA VAL A 477 -5.98 7.20 -5.18
C VAL A 477 -6.40 6.79 -3.78
N GLU A 478 -5.55 7.04 -2.79
CA GLU A 478 -5.87 6.70 -1.42
C GLU A 478 -7.08 7.48 -0.90
N MET A 479 -7.86 6.83 -0.05
CA MET A 479 -9.07 7.46 0.51
C MET A 479 -8.75 8.75 1.28
N VAL A 480 -7.58 8.85 1.92
CA VAL A 480 -7.11 10.06 2.59
C VAL A 480 -7.01 11.23 1.61
N GLU A 481 -6.41 11.02 0.45
CA GLU A 481 -6.29 12.04 -0.60
C GLU A 481 -7.68 12.42 -1.15
N LEU A 482 -8.56 11.43 -1.38
CA LEU A 482 -9.93 11.70 -1.84
C LEU A 482 -10.72 12.53 -0.82
N ILE A 483 -10.51 12.33 0.49
CA ILE A 483 -11.15 13.17 1.52
C ILE A 483 -10.61 14.61 1.43
N MET A 484 -9.29 14.79 1.25
CA MET A 484 -8.68 16.12 1.09
C MET A 484 -9.21 16.82 -0.18
N ASP A 485 -9.25 16.10 -1.31
CA ASP A 485 -9.75 16.61 -2.58
C ASP A 485 -11.23 17.01 -2.46
N TYR A 486 -12.03 16.24 -1.72
CA TYR A 486 -13.42 16.56 -1.48
C TYR A 486 -13.57 17.89 -0.70
N PHE A 487 -12.72 18.16 0.31
CA PHE A 487 -12.70 19.45 1.01
C PHE A 487 -12.18 20.59 0.14
N HIS A 488 -11.26 20.33 -0.80
CA HIS A 488 -10.83 21.33 -1.79
C HIS A 488 -11.96 21.70 -2.75
N GLU A 489 -12.79 20.71 -3.19
CA GLU A 489 -13.96 20.98 -4.03
C GLU A 489 -15.08 21.67 -3.23
N TYR A 490 -15.27 21.30 -1.96
CA TYR A 490 -16.35 21.76 -1.07
C TYR A 490 -15.78 22.23 0.27
N PRO A 491 -15.26 23.47 0.34
CA PRO A 491 -14.66 23.99 1.59
C PRO A 491 -15.62 24.10 2.77
N TYR A 492 -16.93 24.09 2.51
CA TYR A 492 -17.98 24.12 3.52
C TYR A 492 -19.03 23.02 3.22
N ILE A 493 -19.22 22.10 4.14
CA ILE A 493 -20.04 20.90 3.96
C ILE A 493 -21.10 20.82 5.05
N GLU A 494 -22.35 20.60 4.64
CA GLU A 494 -23.45 20.30 5.56
C GLU A 494 -23.50 18.80 5.85
N VAL A 495 -23.47 18.46 7.15
CA VAL A 495 -23.48 17.09 7.70
C VAL A 495 -24.52 16.92 8.79
#